data_623b197c8905074a23f9d88b482663eb
#
_entry.id   623b197c8905074a23f9d88b482663eb
#
_cell.length_a   1.000
_cell.length_b   1.000
_cell.length_c   1.000
_cell.angle_alpha   90.00
_cell.angle_beta   90.00
_cell.angle_gamma   90.00
#
_symmetry.space_group_name_H-M   'P 1'
#
loop_
_entity.id
_entity.type
_entity.pdbx_description
1 polymer ?
#
loop_
_entity_poly.entity_id
_entity_poly.type
_entity_poly.pdbx_seq_one_letter_code
_entity_poly.pdbx_strand_id
1 'polypeptide(L)'
;MRFSDRSKYLLTLIAGAYSVLCFAHSAFGQSPYYGGKTITIVRGGGPGGSGEFQSRALMPYLKKYIPGNPTIMMEFIDGASGRKGANYMYTAKPDGLKIGSAGAMIPGPILGLPGSNYDIDKFIYIGSTETGNPYVFFTRRAANLDSLDKVRRTPGVRIGAHSVGHSVYVTARMFAYMLEFKEPKFVVGFNDPEMDVALNNGELDGRTSGNIDSVLKDLGDQVQFHATISNPKGRFDPRMPGLPDIDSFAKNDRERKIVDLLRAFQVPRWPHHLAPGTPPELVKILRDAMAKTFKDPGFQQEFKKLMGREPSPLTGEEVEKAIRDLPRDPEVIALYKRLAEAGPLPPR
;
A
#
# COMPACT_ATOMS: atom_id res chain seq x y z
N MET A 1 22.91 -33.00 -74.65
CA MET A 1 23.69 -33.31 -73.45
C MET A 1 22.76 -33.53 -72.29
N ARG A 2 22.51 -34.79 -71.87
CA ARG A 2 21.63 -35.11 -70.74
C ARG A 2 22.44 -35.00 -69.44
N PHE A 3 22.14 -34.03 -68.63
CA PHE A 3 22.69 -33.96 -67.30
C PHE A 3 22.15 -35.14 -66.49
N SER A 4 23.07 -35.91 -65.86
CA SER A 4 22.72 -37.12 -65.13
C SER A 4 21.88 -36.75 -63.89
N ASP A 5 20.86 -37.57 -63.58
CA ASP A 5 19.96 -37.40 -62.46
C ASP A 5 20.69 -37.19 -61.10
N ARG A 6 21.90 -37.71 -60.98
CA ARG A 6 22.76 -37.55 -59.80
C ARG A 6 23.08 -36.08 -59.47
N SER A 7 23.20 -35.20 -60.47
CA SER A 7 23.47 -33.77 -60.28
C SER A 7 22.27 -33.01 -59.71
N LYS A 8 21.05 -33.46 -60.03
CA LYS A 8 19.80 -32.84 -59.50
C LYS A 8 19.60 -33.18 -58.02
N TYR A 9 19.88 -34.41 -57.60
CA TYR A 9 19.79 -34.80 -56.17
C TYR A 9 20.83 -34.12 -55.30
N LEU A 10 22.04 -33.87 -55.83
CA LEU A 10 23.10 -33.15 -55.08
C LEU A 10 22.74 -31.68 -54.84
N LEU A 11 22.15 -30.99 -55.84
CA LEU A 11 21.66 -29.61 -55.70
C LEU A 11 20.47 -29.50 -54.75
N THR A 12 19.57 -30.47 -54.73
CA THR A 12 18.42 -30.50 -53.82
C THR A 12 18.86 -30.72 -52.34
N LEU A 13 19.87 -31.60 -52.15
CA LEU A 13 20.44 -31.86 -50.82
C LEU A 13 21.19 -30.62 -50.25
N ILE A 14 21.93 -29.91 -51.09
CA ILE A 14 22.66 -28.70 -50.70
C ILE A 14 21.68 -27.56 -50.38
N ALA A 15 20.61 -27.38 -51.15
CA ALA A 15 19.56 -26.38 -50.91
C ALA A 15 18.78 -26.70 -49.61
N GLY A 16 18.49 -27.99 -49.34
CA GLY A 16 17.88 -28.45 -48.10
C GLY A 16 18.76 -28.21 -46.87
N ALA A 17 20.08 -28.47 -46.97
CA ALA A 17 21.02 -28.20 -45.86
C ALA A 17 21.18 -26.70 -45.57
N TYR A 18 21.18 -25.84 -46.58
CA TYR A 18 21.24 -24.38 -46.43
C TYR A 18 19.97 -23.82 -45.75
N SER A 19 18.78 -24.35 -46.10
CA SER A 19 17.52 -23.96 -45.48
C SER A 19 17.47 -24.34 -43.99
N VAL A 20 17.99 -25.49 -43.59
CA VAL A 20 18.06 -25.92 -42.19
C VAL A 20 19.07 -25.08 -41.38
N LEU A 21 20.20 -24.72 -41.98
CA LEU A 21 21.17 -23.80 -41.30
C LEU A 21 20.62 -22.40 -41.11
N CYS A 22 19.80 -21.87 -42.02
CA CYS A 22 19.20 -20.52 -41.87
C CYS A 22 18.15 -20.48 -40.74
N PHE A 23 17.40 -21.57 -40.51
CA PHE A 23 16.46 -21.65 -39.40
C PHE A 23 17.13 -21.85 -38.03
N ALA A 24 18.34 -22.43 -37.98
CA ALA A 24 19.09 -22.61 -36.74
C ALA A 24 19.69 -21.31 -36.18
N HIS A 25 19.88 -20.26 -37.00
CA HIS A 25 20.41 -18.97 -36.55
C HIS A 25 19.38 -18.04 -35.88
N SER A 26 18.08 -18.34 -35.95
CA SER A 26 17.05 -17.53 -35.31
C SER A 26 16.79 -17.89 -33.83
N ALA A 27 17.51 -18.91 -33.30
CA ALA A 27 17.34 -19.40 -31.94
C ALA A 27 18.39 -18.87 -30.95
N PHE A 28 19.21 -17.90 -31.32
CA PHE A 28 19.95 -17.10 -30.34
C PHE A 28 18.96 -16.20 -29.64
N GLY A 29 18.35 -16.70 -28.56
CA GLY A 29 17.42 -15.96 -27.74
C GLY A 29 18.03 -14.60 -27.39
N GLN A 30 17.32 -13.53 -27.73
CA GLN A 30 17.70 -12.19 -27.29
C GLN A 30 17.96 -12.25 -25.79
N SER A 31 19.10 -11.74 -25.35
CA SER A 31 19.44 -11.65 -23.92
C SER A 31 18.26 -10.98 -23.21
N PRO A 32 17.81 -11.52 -22.07
CA PRO A 32 16.69 -10.94 -21.34
C PRO A 32 16.89 -9.44 -21.15
N TYR A 33 15.85 -8.64 -21.39
CA TYR A 33 15.91 -7.17 -21.32
C TYR A 33 16.63 -6.66 -20.06
N TYR A 34 16.39 -7.30 -18.92
CA TYR A 34 16.95 -6.91 -17.63
C TYR A 34 18.36 -7.47 -17.35
N GLY A 35 18.93 -8.28 -18.24
CA GLY A 35 20.29 -8.83 -18.10
C GLY A 35 21.33 -7.72 -17.98
N GLY A 36 22.12 -7.74 -16.91
CA GLY A 36 23.16 -6.74 -16.65
C GLY A 36 22.67 -5.35 -16.28
N LYS A 37 21.33 -5.14 -16.15
CA LYS A 37 20.75 -3.85 -15.76
C LYS A 37 20.49 -3.74 -14.26
N THR A 38 20.28 -2.51 -13.81
CA THR A 38 19.86 -2.19 -12.44
C THR A 38 18.46 -1.65 -12.46
N ILE A 39 17.60 -2.23 -11.62
CA ILE A 39 16.27 -1.69 -11.31
C ILE A 39 16.35 -0.92 -9.99
N THR A 40 15.82 0.29 -9.97
CA THR A 40 15.75 1.13 -8.78
C THR A 40 14.33 1.15 -8.21
N ILE A 41 14.15 0.70 -6.98
CA ILE A 41 12.91 0.92 -6.24
C ILE A 41 12.96 2.31 -5.62
N VAL A 42 12.14 3.21 -6.15
CA VAL A 42 12.03 4.59 -5.66
C VAL A 42 11.01 4.62 -4.53
N ARG A 43 11.49 4.86 -3.32
CA ARG A 43 10.68 4.94 -2.11
C ARG A 43 10.22 6.38 -1.86
N GLY A 44 8.92 6.60 -1.80
CA GLY A 44 8.32 7.88 -1.39
C GLY A 44 8.26 8.02 0.14
N GLY A 45 9.40 7.95 0.80
CA GLY A 45 9.53 8.08 2.26
C GLY A 45 10.97 7.84 2.68
N GLY A 46 11.33 8.30 3.88
CA GLY A 46 12.68 8.16 4.42
C GLY A 46 13.04 6.72 4.86
N PRO A 47 14.31 6.48 5.19
CA PRO A 47 14.78 5.21 5.72
C PRO A 47 14.21 4.92 7.12
N GLY A 48 14.24 3.65 7.54
CA GLY A 48 13.79 3.17 8.86
C GLY A 48 12.29 2.91 8.99
N GLY A 49 11.49 3.20 7.97
CA GLY A 49 10.04 2.99 8.01
C GLY A 49 9.58 1.63 7.48
N SER A 50 8.33 1.25 7.80
CA SER A 50 7.70 -0.01 7.36
C SER A 50 7.83 -0.25 5.86
N GLY A 51 7.77 0.80 5.04
CA GLY A 51 7.91 0.65 3.60
C GLY A 51 9.30 0.24 3.14
N GLU A 52 10.36 0.63 3.86
CA GLU A 52 11.70 0.11 3.59
C GLU A 52 11.79 -1.38 3.90
N PHE A 53 11.31 -1.79 5.07
CA PHE A 53 11.34 -3.21 5.47
C PHE A 53 10.58 -4.09 4.48
N GLN A 54 9.42 -3.64 3.99
CA GLN A 54 8.68 -4.34 2.94
C GLN A 54 9.49 -4.45 1.64
N SER A 55 10.15 -3.37 1.21
CA SER A 55 10.98 -3.39 0.01
C SER A 55 12.21 -4.28 0.20
N ARG A 56 12.83 -4.30 1.37
CA ARG A 56 13.93 -5.21 1.71
C ARG A 56 13.51 -6.67 1.64
N ALA A 57 12.32 -7.01 2.15
CA ALA A 57 11.77 -8.35 2.02
C ALA A 57 11.51 -8.74 0.57
N LEU A 58 11.01 -7.79 -0.25
CA LEU A 58 10.63 -8.01 -1.64
C LEU A 58 11.83 -8.21 -2.58
N MET A 59 12.86 -7.37 -2.45
CA MET A 59 13.95 -7.22 -3.43
C MET A 59 14.65 -8.52 -3.83
N PRO A 60 15.09 -9.42 -2.90
CA PRO A 60 15.79 -10.63 -3.26
C PRO A 60 14.95 -11.58 -4.12
N TYR A 61 13.66 -11.68 -3.81
CA TYR A 61 12.72 -12.58 -4.50
C TYR A 61 12.25 -11.98 -5.82
N LEU A 62 12.00 -10.68 -5.87
CA LEU A 62 11.69 -10.00 -7.13
C LEU A 62 12.84 -10.16 -8.13
N LYS A 63 14.09 -9.95 -7.69
CA LYS A 63 15.29 -10.20 -8.49
C LYS A 63 15.30 -11.61 -9.06
N LYS A 64 15.01 -12.63 -8.23
CA LYS A 64 15.02 -14.05 -8.60
C LYS A 64 14.08 -14.36 -9.77
N TYR A 65 12.94 -13.68 -9.84
CA TYR A 65 11.90 -13.97 -10.83
C TYR A 65 11.90 -13.08 -12.06
N ILE A 66 12.71 -12.01 -12.08
CA ILE A 66 12.89 -11.19 -13.29
C ILE A 66 13.89 -11.86 -14.23
N PRO A 67 13.54 -12.18 -15.50
CA PRO A 67 14.48 -12.72 -16.48
C PRO A 67 15.69 -11.82 -16.63
N GLY A 68 16.88 -12.40 -16.56
CA GLY A 68 18.15 -11.66 -16.59
C GLY A 68 18.69 -11.30 -15.21
N ASN A 69 17.97 -11.62 -14.13
CA ASN A 69 18.43 -11.47 -12.74
C ASN A 69 19.11 -10.12 -12.44
N PRO A 70 18.44 -8.97 -12.68
CA PRO A 70 19.01 -7.64 -12.57
C PRO A 70 19.49 -7.33 -11.15
N THR A 71 20.38 -6.35 -11.03
CA THR A 71 20.62 -5.74 -9.72
C THR A 71 19.37 -4.94 -9.31
N ILE A 72 18.93 -5.07 -8.06
CA ILE A 72 17.86 -4.22 -7.51
C ILE A 72 18.43 -3.38 -6.38
N MET A 73 18.24 -2.08 -6.46
CA MET A 73 18.66 -1.12 -5.45
C MET A 73 17.46 -0.26 -5.00
N MET A 74 17.62 0.45 -3.89
CA MET A 74 16.60 1.33 -3.33
C MET A 74 17.11 2.77 -3.30
N GLU A 75 16.24 3.71 -3.67
CA GLU A 75 16.44 5.14 -3.60
C GLU A 75 15.33 5.78 -2.79
N PHE A 76 15.66 6.71 -1.90
CA PHE A 76 14.67 7.40 -1.08
C PHE A 76 14.44 8.82 -1.60
N ILE A 77 13.20 9.14 -1.95
CA ILE A 77 12.74 10.49 -2.31
C ILE A 77 11.68 10.90 -1.29
N ASP A 78 12.14 11.35 -0.13
CA ASP A 78 11.27 11.71 0.96
C ASP A 78 10.62 13.09 0.78
N GLY A 79 9.46 13.23 1.39
CA GLY A 79 8.75 14.49 1.55
C GLY A 79 7.31 14.45 1.05
N ALA A 80 6.51 15.36 1.62
CA ALA A 80 5.09 15.53 1.33
C ALA A 80 4.29 14.21 1.41
N SER A 81 4.59 13.35 2.41
CA SER A 81 3.97 12.03 2.58
C SER A 81 4.04 11.14 1.33
N GLY A 82 5.20 11.13 0.66
CA GLY A 82 5.43 10.30 -0.53
C GLY A 82 5.07 10.96 -1.87
N ARG A 83 4.42 12.13 -1.87
CA ARG A 83 4.04 12.82 -3.11
C ARG A 83 5.24 13.28 -3.95
N LYS A 84 6.38 13.62 -3.32
CA LYS A 84 7.61 13.93 -4.08
C LYS A 84 8.09 12.73 -4.89
N GLY A 85 8.14 11.54 -4.28
CA GLY A 85 8.50 10.31 -4.98
C GLY A 85 7.51 9.96 -6.10
N ALA A 86 6.20 10.17 -5.87
CA ALA A 86 5.19 9.95 -6.89
C ALA A 86 5.32 10.92 -8.07
N ASN A 87 5.56 12.22 -7.82
CA ASN A 87 5.83 13.21 -8.88
C ASN A 87 7.06 12.81 -9.71
N TYR A 88 8.14 12.38 -9.06
CA TYR A 88 9.34 11.93 -9.74
C TYR A 88 9.06 10.71 -10.63
N MET A 89 8.32 9.74 -10.13
CA MET A 89 7.94 8.55 -10.89
C MET A 89 7.00 8.85 -12.05
N TYR A 90 6.13 9.86 -11.90
CA TYR A 90 5.19 10.24 -12.96
C TYR A 90 5.88 10.78 -14.22
N THR A 91 7.05 11.41 -14.05
CA THR A 91 7.88 11.96 -15.13
C THR A 91 9.11 11.13 -15.46
N ALA A 92 9.28 9.98 -14.81
CA ALA A 92 10.41 9.09 -15.06
C ALA A 92 10.32 8.46 -16.45
N LYS A 93 11.49 8.04 -16.99
CA LYS A 93 11.51 7.28 -18.25
C LYS A 93 10.67 6.01 -18.12
N PRO A 94 9.81 5.72 -19.10
CA PRO A 94 8.97 4.51 -19.09
C PRO A 94 9.74 3.27 -19.59
N ASP A 95 10.95 3.04 -19.12
CA ASP A 95 11.85 1.96 -19.54
C ASP A 95 11.82 0.74 -18.60
N GLY A 96 10.95 0.75 -17.59
CA GLY A 96 10.81 -0.35 -16.64
C GLY A 96 11.99 -0.51 -15.67
N LEU A 97 12.96 0.42 -15.64
CA LEU A 97 14.11 0.36 -14.73
C LEU A 97 13.88 1.09 -13.41
N LYS A 98 12.73 1.74 -13.26
CA LYS A 98 12.29 2.34 -11.99
C LYS A 98 10.94 1.79 -11.58
N ILE A 99 10.83 1.42 -10.31
CA ILE A 99 9.60 0.96 -9.68
C ILE A 99 9.31 1.91 -8.52
N GLY A 100 8.24 2.67 -8.60
CA GLY A 100 7.81 3.53 -7.50
C GLY A 100 7.14 2.71 -6.40
N SER A 101 7.32 3.12 -5.15
CA SER A 101 6.63 2.54 -3.99
C SER A 101 6.40 3.63 -2.93
N ALA A 102 5.15 4.05 -2.76
CA ALA A 102 4.78 5.07 -1.80
C ALA A 102 3.39 4.79 -1.21
N GLY A 103 3.31 4.63 0.11
CA GLY A 103 2.05 4.28 0.78
C GLY A 103 0.98 5.37 0.75
N ALA A 104 1.37 6.64 0.78
CA ALA A 104 0.43 7.77 0.91
C ALA A 104 0.22 8.56 -0.39
N MET A 105 0.62 8.02 -1.54
CA MET A 105 0.47 8.72 -2.83
C MET A 105 -0.98 8.82 -3.30
N ILE A 106 -1.83 7.87 -2.95
CA ILE A 106 -3.18 7.76 -3.50
C ILE A 106 -4.12 8.86 -3.01
N PRO A 107 -4.20 9.20 -1.72
CA PRO A 107 -5.10 10.26 -1.25
C PRO A 107 -4.78 11.64 -1.84
N GLY A 108 -3.52 11.91 -2.17
CA GLY A 108 -3.06 13.23 -2.60
C GLY A 108 -3.89 13.85 -3.73
N PRO A 109 -3.96 13.25 -4.93
CA PRO A 109 -4.74 13.78 -6.06
C PRO A 109 -6.24 13.78 -5.79
N ILE A 110 -6.78 12.74 -5.15
CA ILE A 110 -8.22 12.64 -4.83
C ILE A 110 -8.64 13.77 -3.90
N LEU A 111 -7.83 14.07 -2.90
CA LEU A 111 -8.08 15.14 -1.96
C LEU A 111 -7.62 16.52 -2.46
N GLY A 112 -7.00 16.62 -3.64
CA GLY A 112 -6.43 17.87 -4.16
C GLY A 112 -5.37 18.45 -3.23
N LEU A 113 -4.54 17.61 -2.60
CA LEU A 113 -3.48 18.07 -1.70
C LEU A 113 -2.37 18.78 -2.49
N PRO A 114 -1.82 19.91 -1.98
CA PRO A 114 -0.73 20.60 -2.64
C PRO A 114 0.47 19.70 -2.95
N GLY A 115 1.08 19.88 -4.12
CA GLY A 115 2.22 19.09 -4.55
C GLY A 115 1.87 17.70 -5.09
N SER A 116 0.60 17.41 -5.37
CA SER A 116 0.15 16.20 -6.06
C SER A 116 0.05 16.48 -7.56
N ASN A 117 1.19 16.52 -8.26
CA ASN A 117 1.29 16.82 -9.69
C ASN A 117 1.37 15.54 -10.54
N TYR A 118 0.62 14.52 -10.17
CA TYR A 118 0.54 13.23 -10.84
C TYR A 118 -0.90 12.74 -10.85
N ASP A 119 -1.19 11.88 -11.81
CA ASP A 119 -2.49 11.23 -11.96
C ASP A 119 -2.35 9.75 -11.59
N ILE A 120 -3.04 9.33 -10.53
CA ILE A 120 -2.97 7.94 -10.05
C ILE A 120 -3.57 6.94 -11.04
N ASP A 121 -4.47 7.39 -11.91
CA ASP A 121 -5.11 6.54 -12.92
C ASP A 121 -4.18 6.25 -14.11
N LYS A 122 -3.10 7.02 -14.29
CA LYS A 122 -2.13 6.86 -15.37
C LYS A 122 -0.91 6.04 -15.01
N PHE A 123 -0.65 5.81 -13.74
CA PHE A 123 0.38 4.87 -13.33
C PHE A 123 0.03 3.44 -13.74
N ILE A 124 1.05 2.64 -13.99
CA ILE A 124 0.89 1.22 -14.28
C ILE A 124 1.28 0.45 -13.03
N TYR A 125 0.30 -0.15 -12.37
CA TYR A 125 0.54 -0.88 -11.13
C TYR A 125 0.97 -2.31 -11.40
N ILE A 126 1.97 -2.78 -10.64
CA ILE A 126 2.52 -4.13 -10.76
C ILE A 126 2.24 -5.01 -9.53
N GLY A 127 1.69 -4.42 -8.48
CA GLY A 127 1.25 -5.12 -7.28
C GLY A 127 1.34 -4.27 -6.02
N SER A 128 0.87 -4.81 -4.91
CA SER A 128 1.06 -4.27 -3.57
C SER A 128 1.44 -5.39 -2.62
N THR A 129 2.35 -5.15 -1.68
CA THR A 129 2.77 -6.15 -0.69
C THR A 129 1.74 -6.37 0.41
N GLU A 130 0.87 -5.39 0.63
CA GLU A 130 -0.18 -5.43 1.64
C GLU A 130 -1.46 -4.77 1.17
N THR A 131 -2.59 -5.36 1.55
CA THR A 131 -3.87 -4.66 1.69
C THR A 131 -3.92 -3.94 3.01
N GLY A 132 -4.85 -2.99 3.15
CA GLY A 132 -5.07 -2.30 4.41
C GLY A 132 -5.48 -3.23 5.54
N ASN A 133 -4.99 -2.92 6.73
CA ASN A 133 -5.41 -3.57 7.96
C ASN A 133 -6.65 -2.87 8.54
N PRO A 134 -7.47 -3.55 9.34
CA PRO A 134 -8.48 -2.89 10.13
C PRO A 134 -7.83 -1.88 11.08
N TYR A 135 -8.52 -0.78 11.34
CA TYR A 135 -8.15 0.14 12.41
C TYR A 135 -9.00 -0.13 13.64
N VAL A 136 -8.40 0.03 14.81
CA VAL A 136 -9.12 -0.05 16.08
C VAL A 136 -8.95 1.26 16.85
N PHE A 137 -9.98 1.64 17.57
CA PHE A 137 -9.94 2.68 18.59
C PHE A 137 -9.94 2.04 19.96
N PHE A 138 -9.03 2.46 20.82
CA PHE A 138 -8.91 1.96 22.19
C PHE A 138 -8.48 3.07 23.16
N THR A 139 -8.77 2.85 24.44
CA THR A 139 -8.35 3.72 25.54
C THR A 139 -7.55 2.93 26.57
N ARG A 140 -6.70 3.61 27.35
CA ARG A 140 -6.04 2.98 28.50
C ARG A 140 -7.08 2.64 29.57
N ARG A 141 -6.98 1.48 30.20
CA ARG A 141 -7.93 1.07 31.24
C ARG A 141 -7.92 2.02 32.43
N ALA A 142 -6.75 2.53 32.81
CA ALA A 142 -6.59 3.49 33.92
C ALA A 142 -7.32 4.83 33.69
N ALA A 143 -7.85 5.10 32.48
CA ALA A 143 -8.72 6.26 32.23
C ALA A 143 -10.17 6.03 32.70
N ASN A 144 -10.52 4.81 33.14
CA ASN A 144 -11.88 4.40 33.53
C ASN A 144 -12.94 4.62 32.41
N LEU A 145 -12.51 4.58 31.15
CA LEU A 145 -13.34 4.66 29.94
C LEU A 145 -13.63 3.23 29.44
N ASP A 146 -14.27 2.43 30.28
CA ASP A 146 -14.45 0.98 30.09
C ASP A 146 -15.56 0.60 29.09
N SER A 147 -16.34 1.58 28.62
CA SER A 147 -17.38 1.38 27.63
C SER A 147 -17.40 2.51 26.60
N LEU A 148 -17.92 2.21 25.41
CA LEU A 148 -18.08 3.20 24.35
C LEU A 148 -18.98 4.37 24.79
N ASP A 149 -20.00 4.09 25.58
CA ASP A 149 -20.89 5.11 26.15
C ASP A 149 -20.17 6.08 27.08
N LYS A 150 -19.25 5.59 27.91
CA LYS A 150 -18.42 6.47 28.75
C LYS A 150 -17.50 7.32 27.91
N VAL A 151 -16.83 6.74 26.89
CA VAL A 151 -16.00 7.52 25.96
C VAL A 151 -16.80 8.64 25.30
N ARG A 152 -18.00 8.34 24.79
CA ARG A 152 -18.86 9.32 24.10
C ARG A 152 -19.31 10.47 25.01
N ARG A 153 -19.60 10.18 26.27
CA ARG A 153 -20.12 11.17 27.25
C ARG A 153 -19.02 11.97 27.95
N THR A 154 -17.80 11.47 27.98
CA THR A 154 -16.67 12.14 28.65
C THR A 154 -16.13 13.26 27.77
N PRO A 155 -16.23 14.53 28.19
CA PRO A 155 -15.67 15.63 27.42
C PRO A 155 -14.15 15.63 27.48
N GLY A 156 -13.51 16.06 26.38
CA GLY A 156 -12.09 16.34 26.37
C GLY A 156 -11.19 15.09 26.39
N VAL A 157 -11.68 13.91 25.97
CA VAL A 157 -10.85 12.71 25.82
C VAL A 157 -9.65 13.01 24.94
N ARG A 158 -8.43 12.77 25.47
CA ARG A 158 -7.16 13.03 24.78
C ARG A 158 -6.77 11.87 23.90
N ILE A 159 -6.76 12.07 22.59
CA ILE A 159 -6.51 11.03 21.60
C ILE A 159 -5.19 11.34 20.91
N GLY A 160 -4.23 10.42 21.03
CA GLY A 160 -2.90 10.55 20.43
C GLY A 160 -2.93 10.34 18.92
N ALA A 161 -2.09 11.11 18.21
CA ALA A 161 -1.92 10.98 16.78
C ALA A 161 -0.51 11.43 16.33
N HIS A 162 -0.12 11.05 15.10
CA HIS A 162 1.14 11.49 14.49
C HIS A 162 1.09 13.00 14.16
N SER A 163 0.83 13.34 12.94
CA SER A 163 0.68 14.73 12.48
C SER A 163 -0.69 14.93 11.86
N VAL A 164 -1.12 16.17 11.76
CA VAL A 164 -2.33 16.54 11.02
C VAL A 164 -2.29 15.96 9.59
N GLY A 165 -3.37 15.32 9.17
CA GLY A 165 -3.49 14.66 7.87
C GLY A 165 -2.86 13.27 7.77
N HIS A 166 -2.09 12.84 8.76
CA HIS A 166 -1.60 11.45 8.82
C HIS A 166 -2.75 10.45 9.01
N SER A 167 -2.63 9.24 8.48
CA SER A 167 -3.70 8.22 8.54
C SER A 167 -4.21 7.95 9.96
N VAL A 168 -3.33 7.86 10.95
CA VAL A 168 -3.71 7.69 12.37
C VAL A 168 -4.53 8.88 12.88
N TYR A 169 -4.16 10.12 12.51
CA TYR A 169 -4.91 11.32 12.86
C TYR A 169 -6.30 11.33 12.23
N VAL A 170 -6.37 11.06 10.92
CA VAL A 170 -7.65 11.04 10.19
C VAL A 170 -8.56 9.94 10.74
N THR A 171 -8.00 8.78 11.03
CA THR A 171 -8.75 7.64 11.60
C THR A 171 -9.26 7.98 13.00
N ALA A 172 -8.45 8.61 13.85
CA ALA A 172 -8.88 9.05 15.17
C ALA A 172 -10.05 10.04 15.10
N ARG A 173 -9.98 10.99 14.17
CA ARG A 173 -11.06 11.96 13.94
C ARG A 173 -12.29 11.32 13.32
N MET A 174 -12.11 10.31 12.46
CA MET A 174 -13.22 9.52 11.91
C MET A 174 -13.98 8.79 13.03
N PHE A 175 -13.27 8.11 13.93
CA PHE A 175 -13.91 7.48 15.09
C PHE A 175 -14.64 8.53 15.96
N ALA A 176 -13.97 9.62 16.29
CA ALA A 176 -14.56 10.66 17.12
C ALA A 176 -15.81 11.29 16.47
N TYR A 177 -15.78 11.52 15.16
CA TYR A 177 -16.91 12.02 14.39
C TYR A 177 -18.07 11.01 14.37
N MET A 178 -17.81 9.77 13.96
CA MET A 178 -18.84 8.74 13.80
C MET A 178 -19.45 8.32 15.14
N LEU A 179 -18.66 8.29 16.20
CA LEU A 179 -19.06 7.90 17.53
C LEU A 179 -19.57 9.09 18.38
N GLU A 180 -19.57 10.30 17.85
CA GLU A 180 -20.06 11.52 18.52
C GLU A 180 -19.35 11.79 19.85
N PHE A 181 -18.01 11.77 19.85
CA PHE A 181 -17.25 12.10 21.05
C PHE A 181 -17.44 13.56 21.45
N LYS A 182 -17.60 13.79 22.74
CA LYS A 182 -17.82 15.14 23.27
C LYS A 182 -16.48 15.88 23.44
N GLU A 183 -16.30 16.93 22.63
CA GLU A 183 -15.12 17.81 22.68
C GLU A 183 -13.77 17.07 22.68
N PRO A 184 -13.53 16.10 21.78
CA PRO A 184 -12.30 15.31 21.79
C PRO A 184 -11.09 16.20 21.54
N LYS A 185 -9.97 15.89 22.22
CA LYS A 185 -8.69 16.60 22.06
C LYS A 185 -7.72 15.70 21.30
N PHE A 186 -7.30 16.13 20.11
CA PHE A 186 -6.31 15.42 19.30
C PHE A 186 -4.91 15.96 19.63
N VAL A 187 -4.09 15.12 20.24
CA VAL A 187 -2.71 15.48 20.64
C VAL A 187 -1.76 14.90 19.59
N VAL A 188 -1.10 15.78 18.85
CA VAL A 188 -0.24 15.40 17.72
C VAL A 188 1.24 15.53 18.05
N GLY A 189 2.11 14.91 17.24
CA GLY A 189 3.56 14.97 17.38
C GLY A 189 4.22 13.70 17.86
N PHE A 190 3.46 12.60 17.97
CA PHE A 190 3.94 11.29 18.42
C PHE A 190 4.17 10.33 17.25
N ASN A 191 5.10 9.40 17.40
CA ASN A 191 5.10 8.13 16.68
C ASN A 191 4.38 7.04 17.51
N ASP A 192 4.21 5.82 16.95
CA ASP A 192 3.47 4.75 17.67
C ASP A 192 4.07 4.40 19.03
N PRO A 193 5.39 4.14 19.19
CA PRO A 193 5.99 3.88 20.50
C PRO A 193 5.84 5.02 21.50
N GLU A 194 5.98 6.27 21.04
CA GLU A 194 5.80 7.44 21.91
C GLU A 194 4.35 7.59 22.40
N MET A 195 3.36 7.25 21.56
CA MET A 195 1.96 7.22 21.98
C MET A 195 1.71 6.15 23.04
N ASP A 196 2.36 4.99 22.95
CA ASP A 196 2.21 3.92 23.95
C ASP A 196 2.82 4.33 25.29
N VAL A 197 3.95 5.02 25.30
CA VAL A 197 4.53 5.62 26.50
C VAL A 197 3.60 6.69 27.08
N ALA A 198 3.06 7.59 26.26
CA ALA A 198 2.17 8.66 26.69
C ALA A 198 0.83 8.11 27.23
N LEU A 199 0.31 6.98 26.73
CA LEU A 199 -0.83 6.27 27.29
C LEU A 199 -0.50 5.73 28.70
N ASN A 200 0.65 5.07 28.85
CA ASN A 200 1.08 4.51 30.14
C ASN A 200 1.29 5.60 31.19
N ASN A 201 1.84 6.75 30.80
CA ASN A 201 2.05 7.91 31.67
C ASN A 201 0.77 8.70 31.96
N GLY A 202 -0.34 8.42 31.27
CA GLY A 202 -1.60 9.15 31.45
C GLY A 202 -1.64 10.50 30.75
N GLU A 203 -0.74 10.78 29.83
CA GLU A 203 -0.75 11.99 28.99
C GLU A 203 -1.83 11.90 27.92
N LEU A 204 -2.10 10.68 27.42
CA LEU A 204 -3.16 10.33 26.50
C LEU A 204 -4.19 9.43 27.21
N ASP A 205 -5.44 9.51 26.74
CA ASP A 205 -6.50 8.62 27.19
C ASP A 205 -6.76 7.48 26.22
N GLY A 206 -6.50 7.69 24.92
CA GLY A 206 -6.66 6.70 23.89
C GLY A 206 -5.93 7.05 22.59
N ARG A 207 -5.95 6.13 21.65
CA ARG A 207 -5.46 6.30 20.27
C ARG A 207 -6.09 5.31 19.31
N THR A 208 -5.79 5.45 18.02
CA THR A 208 -6.10 4.44 17.01
C THR A 208 -4.84 3.72 16.56
N SER A 209 -5.00 2.50 16.09
CA SER A 209 -3.92 1.75 15.45
C SER A 209 -4.42 0.86 14.33
N GLY A 210 -3.65 0.76 13.26
CA GLY A 210 -3.80 -0.25 12.21
C GLY A 210 -2.84 -1.42 12.39
N ASN A 211 -2.05 -1.44 13.47
CA ASN A 211 -1.15 -2.53 13.85
C ASN A 211 -1.60 -3.16 15.16
N ILE A 212 -2.62 -4.00 15.07
CA ILE A 212 -3.22 -4.67 16.24
C ILE A 212 -2.22 -5.59 16.94
N ASP A 213 -1.33 -6.23 16.19
CA ASP A 213 -0.32 -7.14 16.75
C ASP A 213 0.62 -6.42 17.70
N SER A 214 1.10 -5.23 17.32
CA SER A 214 1.92 -4.38 18.18
C SER A 214 1.14 -3.95 19.43
N VAL A 215 -0.10 -3.50 19.27
CA VAL A 215 -0.93 -3.06 20.41
C VAL A 215 -1.14 -4.19 21.41
N LEU A 216 -1.47 -5.40 20.95
CA LEU A 216 -1.67 -6.56 21.83
C LEU A 216 -0.37 -7.00 22.51
N LYS A 217 0.76 -6.92 21.78
CA LYS A 217 2.07 -7.28 22.33
C LYS A 217 2.57 -6.26 23.34
N ASP A 218 2.47 -4.97 23.05
CA ASP A 218 3.16 -3.92 23.79
C ASP A 218 2.29 -3.34 24.92
N LEU A 219 0.96 -3.32 24.74
CA LEU A 219 0.00 -2.79 25.72
C LEU A 219 -0.89 -3.88 26.36
N GLY A 220 -1.21 -4.94 25.62
CA GLY A 220 -1.97 -6.09 26.12
C GLY A 220 -3.24 -5.70 26.89
N ASP A 221 -3.31 -6.15 28.14
CA ASP A 221 -4.45 -5.92 29.04
C ASP A 221 -4.56 -4.49 29.59
N GLN A 222 -3.60 -3.61 29.29
CA GLN A 222 -3.63 -2.22 29.76
C GLN A 222 -4.64 -1.35 28.99
N VAL A 223 -5.17 -1.87 27.87
CA VAL A 223 -6.10 -1.13 27.01
C VAL A 223 -7.47 -1.79 26.93
N GLN A 224 -8.47 -0.96 26.62
CA GLN A 224 -9.84 -1.36 26.32
C GLN A 224 -10.16 -0.97 24.88
N PHE A 225 -10.47 -1.95 24.03
CA PHE A 225 -10.94 -1.73 22.67
C PHE A 225 -12.42 -1.33 22.65
N HIS A 226 -12.80 -0.40 21.77
CA HIS A 226 -14.16 0.17 21.71
C HIS A 226 -14.86 -0.01 20.39
N ALA A 227 -14.15 0.14 19.28
CA ALA A 227 -14.70 0.02 17.93
C ALA A 227 -13.60 -0.30 16.92
N THR A 228 -14.00 -0.79 15.76
CA THR A 228 -13.11 -1.08 14.63
C THR A 228 -13.61 -0.43 13.34
N ILE A 229 -12.68 -0.21 12.42
CA ILE A 229 -12.95 -0.03 10.98
C ILE A 229 -12.43 -1.28 10.31
N SER A 230 -13.31 -2.23 10.03
CA SER A 230 -12.93 -3.47 9.34
C SER A 230 -12.39 -3.17 7.94
N ASN A 231 -11.32 -3.84 7.55
CA ASN A 231 -10.74 -3.71 6.21
C ASN A 231 -10.10 -5.05 5.76
N PRO A 232 -10.64 -5.69 4.70
CA PRO A 232 -11.85 -5.35 3.96
C PRO A 232 -13.11 -5.29 4.85
N LYS A 233 -14.14 -4.59 4.39
CA LYS A 233 -15.41 -4.46 5.11
C LYS A 233 -15.96 -5.82 5.54
N GLY A 234 -16.30 -5.94 6.83
CA GLY A 234 -16.81 -7.18 7.41
C GLY A 234 -15.74 -8.20 7.83
N ARG A 235 -14.45 -7.92 7.60
CA ARG A 235 -13.36 -8.76 8.10
C ARG A 235 -12.91 -8.26 9.47
N PHE A 236 -13.24 -9.02 10.50
CA PHE A 236 -12.90 -8.73 11.90
C PHE A 236 -11.70 -9.54 12.37
N ASP A 237 -10.96 -8.98 13.32
CA ASP A 237 -9.90 -9.72 13.99
C ASP A 237 -10.53 -10.69 15.02
N PRO A 238 -10.26 -12.00 14.91
CA PRO A 238 -10.86 -13.00 15.80
C PRO A 238 -10.45 -12.85 17.28
N ARG A 239 -9.37 -12.11 17.56
CA ARG A 239 -8.91 -11.81 18.93
C ARG A 239 -9.76 -10.74 19.63
N MET A 240 -10.61 -10.04 18.88
CA MET A 240 -11.49 -8.98 19.38
C MET A 240 -12.96 -9.26 18.98
N PRO A 241 -13.53 -10.37 19.52
CA PRO A 241 -14.89 -10.74 19.17
C PRO A 241 -15.88 -9.69 19.69
N GLY A 242 -16.91 -9.40 18.89
CA GLY A 242 -17.99 -8.50 19.27
C GLY A 242 -17.64 -7.01 19.24
N LEU A 243 -16.46 -6.62 18.79
CA LEU A 243 -16.09 -5.21 18.61
C LEU A 243 -16.96 -4.59 17.50
N PRO A 244 -17.73 -3.51 17.76
CA PRO A 244 -18.60 -2.94 16.75
C PRO A 244 -17.78 -2.29 15.63
N ASP A 245 -18.22 -2.54 14.37
CA ASP A 245 -17.71 -1.79 13.23
C ASP A 245 -18.31 -0.39 13.21
N ILE A 246 -17.50 0.59 12.85
CA ILE A 246 -17.88 2.01 12.77
C ILE A 246 -19.09 2.25 11.83
N ASP A 247 -19.28 1.39 10.82
CA ASP A 247 -20.44 1.46 9.91
C ASP A 247 -21.78 1.37 10.65
N SER A 248 -21.83 0.65 11.78
CA SER A 248 -23.06 0.52 12.58
C SER A 248 -23.53 1.83 13.21
N PHE A 249 -22.65 2.84 13.24
CA PHE A 249 -22.96 4.18 13.76
C PHE A 249 -23.30 5.19 12.66
N ALA A 250 -23.25 4.81 11.40
CA ALA A 250 -23.58 5.70 10.29
C ALA A 250 -25.07 6.02 10.26
N LYS A 251 -25.43 7.30 10.33
CA LYS A 251 -26.82 7.79 10.31
C LYS A 251 -27.37 7.99 8.91
N ASN A 252 -26.51 8.13 7.93
CA ASN A 252 -26.89 8.42 6.54
C ASN A 252 -25.87 7.84 5.54
N ASP A 253 -26.17 7.92 4.26
CA ASP A 253 -25.37 7.36 3.18
C ASP A 253 -24.00 8.07 3.04
N ARG A 254 -23.96 9.40 3.26
CA ARG A 254 -22.71 10.17 3.23
C ARG A 254 -21.72 9.67 4.27
N GLU A 255 -22.20 9.31 5.46
CA GLU A 255 -21.34 8.76 6.52
C GLU A 255 -20.84 7.35 6.19
N ARG A 256 -21.64 6.53 5.54
CA ARG A 256 -21.16 5.23 5.02
C ARG A 256 -20.08 5.42 3.96
N LYS A 257 -20.33 6.29 2.99
CA LYS A 257 -19.38 6.57 1.91
C LYS A 257 -18.05 7.14 2.39
N ILE A 258 -18.02 7.93 3.46
CA ILE A 258 -16.74 8.46 3.97
C ILE A 258 -15.89 7.36 4.64
N VAL A 259 -16.52 6.39 5.30
CA VAL A 259 -15.82 5.23 5.86
C VAL A 259 -15.32 4.33 4.72
N ASP A 260 -16.13 4.16 3.67
CA ASP A 260 -15.72 3.40 2.48
C ASP A 260 -14.57 4.08 1.73
N LEU A 261 -14.53 5.42 1.66
CA LEU A 261 -13.39 6.16 1.12
C LEU A 261 -12.12 5.96 1.95
N LEU A 262 -12.23 5.98 3.28
CA LEU A 262 -11.09 5.68 4.15
C LEU A 262 -10.54 4.27 3.91
N ARG A 263 -11.44 3.27 3.81
CA ARG A 263 -11.07 1.89 3.48
C ARG A 263 -10.38 1.80 2.11
N ALA A 264 -10.98 2.43 1.11
CA ALA A 264 -10.48 2.40 -0.26
C ALA A 264 -9.05 2.97 -0.37
N PHE A 265 -8.72 4.02 0.38
CA PHE A 265 -7.35 4.54 0.46
C PHE A 265 -6.36 3.56 1.10
N GLN A 266 -6.84 2.60 1.87
CA GLN A 266 -6.00 1.60 2.53
C GLN A 266 -5.86 0.29 1.75
N VAL A 267 -6.74 0.03 0.76
CA VAL A 267 -6.70 -1.24 0.00
C VAL A 267 -5.35 -1.41 -0.71
N PRO A 268 -4.88 -0.49 -1.55
CA PRO A 268 -3.53 -0.57 -2.12
C PRO A 268 -2.53 0.15 -1.20
N ARG A 269 -2.26 -0.43 -0.04
CA ARG A 269 -1.49 0.27 1.02
C ARG A 269 -0.06 0.61 0.62
N TRP A 270 0.60 -0.27 -0.14
CA TRP A 270 1.97 -0.11 -0.61
C TRP A 270 2.07 -0.44 -2.11
N PRO A 271 1.43 0.36 -2.96
CA PRO A 271 1.40 0.08 -4.39
C PRO A 271 2.79 0.23 -4.99
N HIS A 272 3.19 -0.78 -5.77
CA HIS A 272 4.35 -0.72 -6.63
C HIS A 272 3.87 -0.38 -8.04
N HIS A 273 4.49 0.65 -8.63
CA HIS A 273 4.02 1.20 -9.90
C HIS A 273 5.17 1.61 -10.81
N LEU A 274 4.88 1.66 -12.09
CA LEU A 274 5.76 2.11 -13.15
C LEU A 274 5.29 3.47 -13.67
N ALA A 275 6.19 4.16 -14.37
CA ALA A 275 5.86 5.40 -15.06
C ALA A 275 4.78 5.18 -16.13
N PRO A 276 3.91 6.18 -16.39
CA PRO A 276 2.98 6.13 -17.50
C PRO A 276 3.70 5.87 -18.83
N GLY A 277 3.12 5.02 -19.68
CA GLY A 277 3.68 4.68 -20.99
C GLY A 277 4.78 3.60 -20.98
N THR A 278 5.03 2.95 -19.85
CA THR A 278 5.95 1.77 -19.82
C THR A 278 5.44 0.69 -20.78
N PRO A 279 6.29 0.15 -21.68
CA PRO A 279 5.92 -0.85 -22.66
C PRO A 279 5.23 -2.08 -22.07
N PRO A 280 4.14 -2.57 -22.70
CA PRO A 280 3.34 -3.69 -22.15
C PRO A 280 4.14 -4.97 -21.88
N GLU A 281 5.15 -5.25 -22.69
CA GLU A 281 6.03 -6.40 -22.49
C GLU A 281 6.86 -6.30 -21.20
N LEU A 282 7.33 -5.10 -20.84
CA LEU A 282 8.05 -4.87 -19.59
C LEU A 282 7.10 -4.91 -18.38
N VAL A 283 5.90 -4.37 -18.54
CA VAL A 283 4.83 -4.48 -17.53
C VAL A 283 4.53 -5.93 -17.23
N LYS A 284 4.34 -6.76 -18.28
CA LYS A 284 4.06 -8.19 -18.12
C LYS A 284 5.18 -8.90 -17.36
N ILE A 285 6.43 -8.65 -17.71
CA ILE A 285 7.59 -9.26 -17.04
C ILE A 285 7.58 -8.92 -15.54
N LEU A 286 7.37 -7.66 -15.19
CA LEU A 286 7.41 -7.21 -13.81
C LEU A 286 6.19 -7.67 -13.00
N ARG A 287 4.99 -7.72 -13.59
CA ARG A 287 3.79 -8.31 -12.98
C ARG A 287 3.94 -9.79 -12.72
N ASP A 288 4.44 -10.55 -13.70
CA ASP A 288 4.70 -11.98 -13.56
C ASP A 288 5.74 -12.26 -12.45
N ALA A 289 6.80 -11.46 -12.40
CA ALA A 289 7.82 -11.57 -11.35
C ALA A 289 7.26 -11.24 -9.97
N MET A 290 6.45 -10.18 -9.86
CA MET A 290 5.78 -9.78 -8.62
C MET A 290 4.82 -10.89 -8.13
N ALA A 291 3.99 -11.44 -9.01
CA ALA A 291 3.05 -12.50 -8.68
C ALA A 291 3.75 -13.79 -8.21
N LYS A 292 4.90 -14.13 -8.82
CA LYS A 292 5.74 -15.26 -8.37
C LYS A 292 6.38 -14.96 -7.00
N THR A 293 6.86 -13.73 -6.80
CA THR A 293 7.43 -13.29 -5.52
C THR A 293 6.42 -13.43 -4.39
N PHE A 294 5.17 -13.01 -4.59
CA PHE A 294 4.13 -13.12 -3.56
C PHE A 294 3.81 -14.56 -3.15
N LYS A 295 4.04 -15.52 -4.04
CA LYS A 295 3.85 -16.95 -3.78
C LYS A 295 5.10 -17.64 -3.25
N ASP A 296 6.26 -16.98 -3.22
CA ASP A 296 7.50 -17.58 -2.74
C ASP A 296 7.48 -17.72 -1.21
N PRO A 297 7.61 -18.94 -0.66
CA PRO A 297 7.62 -19.15 0.80
C PRO A 297 8.74 -18.37 1.51
N GLY A 298 9.88 -18.19 0.86
CA GLY A 298 10.99 -17.41 1.41
C GLY A 298 10.61 -15.93 1.57
N PHE A 299 9.93 -15.33 0.58
CA PHE A 299 9.40 -13.99 0.70
C PHE A 299 8.42 -13.86 1.87
N GLN A 300 7.49 -14.81 2.00
CA GLN A 300 6.50 -14.79 3.08
C GLN A 300 7.17 -14.85 4.46
N GLN A 301 8.18 -15.71 4.62
CA GLN A 301 8.95 -15.82 5.85
C GLN A 301 9.76 -14.54 6.16
N GLU A 302 10.48 -14.00 5.17
CA GLU A 302 11.27 -12.79 5.36
C GLU A 302 10.38 -11.57 5.62
N PHE A 303 9.25 -11.47 4.92
CA PHE A 303 8.26 -10.42 5.17
C PHE A 303 7.71 -10.51 6.61
N LYS A 304 7.31 -11.71 7.05
CA LYS A 304 6.83 -11.94 8.42
C LYS A 304 7.89 -11.58 9.48
N LYS A 305 9.14 -11.95 9.22
CA LYS A 305 10.27 -11.63 10.11
C LYS A 305 10.48 -10.12 10.26
N LEU A 306 10.44 -9.36 9.15
CA LEU A 306 10.68 -7.92 9.14
C LEU A 306 9.47 -7.10 9.58
N MET A 307 8.26 -7.56 9.28
CA MET A 307 7.01 -6.81 9.48
C MET A 307 6.21 -7.30 10.70
N GLY A 308 6.54 -8.46 11.28
CA GLY A 308 5.81 -9.06 12.39
C GLY A 308 4.46 -9.69 12.01
N ARG A 309 4.13 -9.74 10.72
CA ARG A 309 2.84 -10.26 10.19
C ARG A 309 3.00 -10.85 8.79
N GLU A 310 2.05 -11.67 8.39
CA GLU A 310 2.01 -12.23 7.03
C GLU A 310 1.74 -11.13 5.99
N PRO A 311 2.30 -11.25 4.76
CA PRO A 311 1.92 -10.37 3.66
C PRO A 311 0.47 -10.63 3.24
N SER A 312 -0.21 -9.60 2.76
CA SER A 312 -1.55 -9.68 2.17
C SER A 312 -1.54 -9.01 0.80
N PRO A 313 -0.86 -9.61 -0.18
CA PRO A 313 -0.56 -8.96 -1.44
C PRO A 313 -1.77 -8.80 -2.34
N LEU A 314 -1.70 -7.79 -3.22
CA LEU A 314 -2.56 -7.60 -4.38
C LEU A 314 -1.74 -7.65 -5.66
N THR A 315 -2.31 -8.24 -6.71
CA THR A 315 -1.76 -8.16 -8.07
C THR A 315 -1.85 -6.74 -8.63
N GLY A 316 -1.15 -6.47 -9.73
CA GLY A 316 -1.21 -5.17 -10.39
C GLY A 316 -2.64 -4.82 -10.84
N GLU A 317 -3.36 -5.80 -11.39
CA GLU A 317 -4.74 -5.66 -11.84
C GLU A 317 -5.71 -5.37 -10.70
N GLU A 318 -5.53 -6.03 -9.55
CA GLU A 318 -6.33 -5.77 -8.35
C GLU A 318 -6.07 -4.37 -7.79
N VAL A 319 -4.81 -3.90 -7.80
CA VAL A 319 -4.48 -2.52 -7.44
C VAL A 319 -5.12 -1.53 -8.39
N GLU A 320 -5.01 -1.74 -9.71
CA GLU A 320 -5.65 -0.87 -10.72
C GLU A 320 -7.17 -0.83 -10.56
N LYS A 321 -7.78 -1.98 -10.28
CA LYS A 321 -9.22 -2.04 -9.99
C LYS A 321 -9.55 -1.23 -8.73
N ALA A 322 -8.81 -1.39 -7.65
CA ALA A 322 -9.02 -0.65 -6.41
C ALA A 322 -8.90 0.87 -6.61
N ILE A 323 -7.96 1.33 -7.45
CA ILE A 323 -7.80 2.75 -7.81
C ILE A 323 -8.99 3.26 -8.62
N ARG A 324 -9.46 2.51 -9.63
CA ARG A 324 -10.64 2.90 -10.44
C ARG A 324 -11.91 2.97 -9.61
N ASP A 325 -12.04 2.07 -8.65
CA ASP A 325 -13.24 1.96 -7.79
C ASP A 325 -13.24 2.97 -6.62
N LEU A 326 -12.19 3.83 -6.50
CA LEU A 326 -12.15 4.85 -5.44
C LEU A 326 -13.38 5.76 -5.51
N PRO A 327 -14.09 5.97 -4.39
CA PRO A 327 -15.17 6.96 -4.31
C PRO A 327 -14.63 8.37 -4.62
N ARG A 328 -15.28 9.06 -5.56
CA ARG A 328 -14.89 10.42 -6.01
C ARG A 328 -16.04 11.42 -5.85
N ASP A 329 -16.98 11.13 -4.98
CA ASP A 329 -18.10 12.01 -4.65
C ASP A 329 -17.56 13.31 -4.00
N PRO A 330 -17.84 14.50 -4.58
CA PRO A 330 -17.29 15.75 -4.08
C PRO A 330 -17.67 16.07 -2.62
N GLU A 331 -18.90 15.73 -2.18
CA GLU A 331 -19.35 15.97 -0.81
C GLU A 331 -18.62 15.07 0.19
N VAL A 332 -18.39 13.80 -0.20
CA VAL A 332 -17.64 12.84 0.60
C VAL A 332 -16.19 13.27 0.72
N ILE A 333 -15.57 13.70 -0.39
CA ILE A 333 -14.21 14.23 -0.42
C ILE A 333 -14.10 15.48 0.46
N ALA A 334 -15.05 16.41 0.36
CA ALA A 334 -15.04 17.62 1.18
C ALA A 334 -15.17 17.32 2.68
N LEU A 335 -15.99 16.35 3.06
CA LEU A 335 -16.10 15.90 4.45
C LEU A 335 -14.80 15.22 4.93
N TYR A 336 -14.20 14.36 4.09
CA TYR A 336 -12.94 13.72 4.40
C TYR A 336 -11.81 14.74 4.62
N LYS A 337 -11.72 15.77 3.76
CA LYS A 337 -10.76 16.88 3.93
C LYS A 337 -10.90 17.55 5.29
N ARG A 338 -12.15 17.92 5.67
CA ARG A 338 -12.40 18.51 6.99
C ARG A 338 -12.00 17.61 8.16
N LEU A 339 -12.13 16.29 8.00
CA LEU A 339 -11.62 15.33 8.98
C LEU A 339 -10.09 15.19 8.95
N ALA A 340 -9.44 15.48 7.83
CA ALA A 340 -7.98 15.44 7.71
C ALA A 340 -7.28 16.74 8.17
N GLU A 341 -8.02 17.85 8.30
CA GLU A 341 -7.49 19.16 8.68
C GLU A 341 -7.46 19.35 10.22
N ALA A 342 -6.68 20.32 10.66
CA ALA A 342 -6.69 20.76 12.05
C ALA A 342 -8.00 21.51 12.38
N GLY A 343 -8.33 21.61 13.68
CA GLY A 343 -9.49 22.34 14.15
C GLY A 343 -10.62 21.44 14.67
N PRO A 344 -11.81 22.00 14.93
CA PRO A 344 -12.94 21.24 15.46
C PRO A 344 -13.41 20.17 14.45
N LEU A 345 -14.09 19.15 14.97
CA LEU A 345 -14.77 18.19 14.08
C LEU A 345 -15.88 18.90 13.29
N PRO A 346 -16.09 18.51 12.02
CA PRO A 346 -17.23 19.04 11.28
C PRO A 346 -18.55 18.65 11.97
N PRO A 347 -19.60 19.45 11.82
CA PRO A 347 -20.93 19.07 12.31
C PRO A 347 -21.43 17.80 11.60
N ARG A 348 -22.13 16.97 12.35
CA ARG A 348 -22.71 15.71 11.88
C ARG A 348 -24.17 15.87 11.46
#